data_420c968b7b629df8b3a266c10594d78f
#
_entry.id   420c968b7b629df8b3a266c10594d78f
#
_cell.length_a   1.000
_cell.length_b   1.000
_cell.length_c   1.000
_cell.angle_alpha   90.00
_cell.angle_beta   90.00
_cell.angle_gamma   90.00
#
_symmetry.space_group_name_H-M   'P 1'
#
loop_
_entity.id
_entity.type
_entity.pdbx_description
1 polymer ?
#
loop_
_entity_poly.entity_id
_entity_poly.type
_entity_poly.pdbx_seq_one_letter_code
_entity_poly.pdbx_strand_id
1 'polypeptide(L)'
;MLFRILLFKLFNKESTWELLLNNFEDITLKTFNVKDYSKVLENAISNGIKIYNDAYISCANKAFGYDRKHDNHLALLNKMFNEDRIEEKIVKCNTMEEAFNIIKNYPLIGNFMAYQLVTDINYSEIVNWREDEFTVAGPGSLRGIKKCFIDKGKMSNEDIIKYMYEHQDEEFKRLNLDFKRIGNRPLQLIDCQNIFCELDKYCRQAIPDLKSNRIKIKKRYSPKKEKINYIYPTKWKI
;
A
#
# COMPACT_ATOMS: atom_id res chain seq x y z
N MET A 1 -8.79 10.26 -11.91
CA MET A 1 -7.51 9.71 -11.39
C MET A 1 -7.69 8.99 -10.05
N LEU A 2 -8.18 9.63 -9.00
CA LEU A 2 -8.32 9.06 -7.65
C LEU A 2 -9.08 7.72 -7.64
N PHE A 3 -10.21 7.63 -8.33
CA PHE A 3 -10.99 6.39 -8.47
C PHE A 3 -10.14 5.21 -8.97
N ARG A 4 -9.32 5.44 -9.99
CA ARG A 4 -8.45 4.40 -10.58
C ARG A 4 -7.41 3.90 -9.57
N ILE A 5 -6.81 4.81 -8.79
CA ILE A 5 -5.82 4.48 -7.74
C ILE A 5 -6.47 3.59 -6.68
N LEU A 6 -7.64 3.98 -6.17
CA LEU A 6 -8.33 3.22 -5.12
C LEU A 6 -8.82 1.86 -5.64
N LEU A 7 -9.41 1.83 -6.82
CA LEU A 7 -9.86 0.59 -7.46
C LEU A 7 -8.68 -0.38 -7.65
N PHE A 8 -7.56 0.09 -8.23
CA PHE A 8 -6.37 -0.74 -8.40
C PHE A 8 -5.86 -1.28 -7.06
N LYS A 9 -5.71 -0.40 -6.06
CA LYS A 9 -5.14 -0.78 -4.75
C LYS A 9 -5.97 -1.81 -4.01
N LEU A 10 -7.30 -1.80 -4.13
CA LEU A 10 -8.15 -2.78 -3.47
C LEU A 10 -7.86 -4.21 -3.95
N PHE A 11 -7.60 -4.41 -5.22
CA PHE A 11 -7.22 -5.70 -5.80
C PHE A 11 -5.71 -5.91 -5.82
N ASN A 12 -4.96 -4.85 -5.98
CA ASN A 12 -3.51 -4.76 -6.03
C ASN A 12 -2.88 -5.80 -6.96
N LYS A 13 -3.49 -6.02 -8.14
CA LYS A 13 -3.12 -7.07 -9.07
C LYS A 13 -3.26 -6.60 -10.51
N GLU A 14 -2.14 -6.60 -11.24
CA GLU A 14 -2.04 -6.12 -12.63
C GLU A 14 -3.01 -6.87 -13.55
N SER A 15 -3.02 -8.20 -13.52
CA SER A 15 -3.92 -9.00 -14.37
C SER A 15 -5.42 -8.79 -14.07
N THR A 16 -5.77 -8.28 -12.89
CA THR A 16 -7.16 -7.87 -12.60
C THR A 16 -7.45 -6.51 -13.21
N TRP A 17 -6.48 -5.61 -13.21
CA TRP A 17 -6.59 -4.33 -13.90
C TRP A 17 -6.74 -4.54 -15.42
N GLU A 18 -5.91 -5.38 -16.02
CA GLU A 18 -6.01 -5.77 -17.43
C GLU A 18 -7.37 -6.42 -17.76
N LEU A 19 -7.86 -7.31 -16.88
CA LEU A 19 -9.20 -7.90 -17.03
C LEU A 19 -10.28 -6.81 -17.11
N LEU A 20 -10.21 -5.80 -16.24
CA LEU A 20 -11.18 -4.70 -16.26
C LEU A 20 -11.03 -3.84 -17.53
N LEU A 21 -9.80 -3.51 -17.94
CA LEU A 21 -9.55 -2.79 -19.19
C LEU A 21 -10.09 -3.52 -20.43
N ASN A 22 -10.02 -4.84 -20.45
CA ASN A 22 -10.52 -5.64 -21.57
C ASN A 22 -12.05 -5.75 -21.61
N ASN A 23 -12.74 -5.42 -20.51
CA ASN A 23 -14.20 -5.51 -20.43
C ASN A 23 -14.90 -4.14 -20.42
N PHE A 24 -14.16 -3.07 -20.18
CA PHE A 24 -14.70 -1.72 -20.14
C PHE A 24 -13.85 -0.82 -21.03
N GLU A 25 -14.50 -0.01 -21.88
CA GLU A 25 -13.82 0.90 -22.79
C GLU A 25 -12.94 1.92 -22.04
N ASP A 26 -13.43 2.39 -20.88
CA ASP A 26 -12.68 3.26 -19.97
C ASP A 26 -13.01 2.95 -18.51
N ILE A 27 -12.00 2.99 -17.65
CA ILE A 27 -12.15 2.80 -16.20
C ILE A 27 -12.22 4.19 -15.56
N THR A 28 -13.41 4.74 -15.49
CA THR A 28 -13.67 6.05 -14.87
C THR A 28 -14.84 5.97 -13.88
N LEU A 29 -14.97 6.98 -13.04
CA LEU A 29 -16.14 7.09 -12.17
C LEU A 29 -17.46 7.22 -12.96
N LYS A 30 -17.42 7.83 -14.15
CA LYS A 30 -18.61 7.99 -15.01
C LYS A 30 -19.12 6.67 -15.56
N THR A 31 -18.21 5.75 -15.87
CA THR A 31 -18.52 4.41 -16.42
C THR A 31 -18.63 3.34 -15.34
N PHE A 32 -18.34 3.69 -14.09
CA PHE A 32 -18.36 2.75 -12.98
C PHE A 32 -19.79 2.36 -12.60
N ASN A 33 -20.09 1.07 -12.76
CA ASN A 33 -21.31 0.43 -12.28
C ASN A 33 -20.97 -0.78 -11.43
N VAL A 34 -21.43 -0.80 -10.18
CA VAL A 34 -21.12 -1.88 -9.23
C VAL A 34 -21.53 -3.24 -9.76
N LYS A 35 -22.72 -3.36 -10.40
CA LYS A 35 -23.24 -4.65 -10.89
C LYS A 35 -22.42 -5.18 -12.07
N ASP A 36 -22.01 -4.30 -12.99
CA ASP A 36 -21.25 -4.68 -14.18
C ASP A 36 -19.84 -5.14 -13.80
N TYR A 37 -19.18 -4.39 -12.91
CA TYR A 37 -17.86 -4.75 -12.36
C TYR A 37 -17.94 -6.07 -11.57
N SER A 38 -18.97 -6.23 -10.72
CA SER A 38 -19.20 -7.47 -9.97
C SER A 38 -19.32 -8.67 -10.92
N LYS A 39 -20.12 -8.55 -11.97
CA LYS A 39 -20.32 -9.61 -12.97
C LYS A 39 -19.02 -10.05 -13.65
N VAL A 40 -18.18 -9.10 -14.06
CA VAL A 40 -16.87 -9.39 -14.69
C VAL A 40 -15.94 -10.11 -13.70
N LEU A 41 -15.88 -9.64 -12.47
CA LEU A 41 -15.02 -10.24 -11.44
C LEU A 41 -15.52 -11.63 -11.00
N GLU A 42 -16.84 -11.82 -10.87
CA GLU A 42 -17.44 -13.10 -10.52
C GLU A 42 -17.21 -14.14 -11.63
N ASN A 43 -17.35 -13.72 -12.91
CA ASN A 43 -17.03 -14.59 -14.04
C ASN A 43 -15.57 -15.04 -14.03
N ALA A 44 -14.64 -14.13 -13.72
CA ALA A 44 -13.23 -14.47 -13.59
C ALA A 44 -12.98 -15.50 -12.47
N ILE A 45 -13.61 -15.30 -11.30
CA ILE A 45 -13.51 -16.23 -10.16
C ILE A 45 -14.06 -17.59 -10.53
N SER A 46 -15.23 -17.65 -11.18
CA SER A 46 -15.89 -18.89 -11.61
C SER A 46 -15.03 -19.68 -12.61
N ASN A 47 -14.17 -18.99 -13.36
CA ASN A 47 -13.17 -19.60 -14.26
C ASN A 47 -11.82 -19.88 -13.55
N GLY A 48 -11.76 -19.83 -12.21
CA GLY A 48 -10.56 -20.13 -11.44
C GLY A 48 -9.51 -19.01 -11.43
N ILE A 49 -9.84 -17.83 -11.94
CA ILE A 49 -8.90 -16.70 -11.99
C ILE A 49 -8.88 -16.01 -10.63
N LYS A 50 -7.69 -15.90 -10.05
CA LYS A 50 -7.49 -15.17 -8.80
C LYS A 50 -7.44 -13.68 -9.07
N ILE A 51 -8.38 -12.91 -8.50
CA ILE A 51 -8.50 -11.46 -8.71
C ILE A 51 -7.79 -10.59 -7.66
N TYR A 52 -7.28 -11.17 -6.58
CA TYR A 52 -6.54 -10.44 -5.53
C TYR A 52 -5.07 -10.85 -5.47
N ASN A 53 -4.22 -9.90 -5.14
CA ASN A 53 -2.81 -10.18 -4.85
C ASN A 53 -2.66 -10.82 -3.45
N ASP A 54 -1.52 -11.49 -3.25
CA ASP A 54 -1.11 -12.04 -1.94
C ASP A 54 -0.44 -11.00 -1.03
N ALA A 55 -0.03 -9.85 -1.58
CA ALA A 55 0.53 -8.71 -0.86
C ALA A 55 -0.49 -7.58 -0.72
N TYR A 56 -0.36 -6.76 0.32
CA TYR A 56 -1.27 -5.64 0.62
C TYR A 56 -2.74 -6.07 0.62
N ILE A 57 -3.03 -7.14 1.37
CA ILE A 57 -4.34 -7.77 1.37
C ILE A 57 -5.37 -6.83 2.00
N SER A 58 -6.35 -6.45 1.20
CA SER A 58 -7.54 -5.73 1.65
C SER A 58 -8.43 -6.61 2.54
N CYS A 59 -9.19 -6.00 3.44
CA CYS A 59 -10.08 -6.69 4.36
C CYS A 59 -11.16 -7.52 3.61
N ALA A 60 -11.58 -8.62 4.20
CA ALA A 60 -12.55 -9.56 3.61
C ALA A 60 -13.86 -9.65 4.43
N ASN A 61 -14.15 -8.66 5.28
CA ASN A 61 -15.41 -8.68 6.05
C ASN A 61 -16.62 -8.25 5.18
N LYS A 62 -17.82 -8.50 5.68
CA LYS A 62 -19.09 -8.20 5.03
C LYS A 62 -19.67 -6.83 5.42
N ALA A 63 -18.82 -5.79 5.44
CA ALA A 63 -19.22 -4.46 5.93
C ALA A 63 -20.39 -3.83 5.17
N PHE A 64 -20.64 -4.26 3.94
CA PHE A 64 -21.77 -3.82 3.11
C PHE A 64 -22.84 -4.91 2.91
N GLY A 65 -22.76 -6.01 3.68
CA GLY A 65 -23.76 -7.08 3.66
C GLY A 65 -23.58 -8.11 2.53
N TYR A 66 -22.62 -7.98 1.66
CA TYR A 66 -22.39 -8.93 0.57
C TYR A 66 -21.58 -10.14 1.02
N ASP A 67 -21.88 -11.32 0.49
CA ASP A 67 -21.11 -12.54 0.75
C ASP A 67 -19.75 -12.53 0.09
N ARG A 68 -19.66 -11.95 -1.10
CA ARG A 68 -18.43 -11.87 -1.87
C ARG A 68 -17.59 -10.68 -1.45
N LYS A 69 -16.28 -10.93 -1.34
CA LYS A 69 -15.30 -9.89 -0.96
C LYS A 69 -15.28 -8.72 -1.95
N HIS A 70 -15.29 -9.02 -3.25
CA HIS A 70 -15.22 -7.99 -4.29
C HIS A 70 -16.46 -7.09 -4.30
N ASP A 71 -17.66 -7.63 -4.02
CA ASP A 71 -18.87 -6.82 -3.93
C ASP A 71 -18.84 -5.82 -2.79
N ASN A 72 -18.29 -6.23 -1.63
CA ASN A 72 -18.07 -5.29 -0.52
C ASN A 72 -17.05 -4.19 -0.90
N HIS A 73 -16.02 -4.50 -1.69
CA HIS A 73 -15.06 -3.51 -2.17
C HIS A 73 -15.64 -2.57 -3.23
N LEU A 74 -16.47 -3.09 -4.13
CA LEU A 74 -17.17 -2.25 -5.11
C LEU A 74 -18.20 -1.34 -4.42
N ALA A 75 -18.92 -1.85 -3.43
CA ALA A 75 -19.83 -1.05 -2.60
C ALA A 75 -19.08 0.03 -1.81
N LEU A 76 -17.88 -0.28 -1.28
CA LEU A 76 -17.00 0.72 -0.66
C LEU A 76 -16.66 1.84 -1.63
N LEU A 77 -16.25 1.53 -2.86
CA LEU A 77 -15.95 2.54 -3.87
C LEU A 77 -17.17 3.38 -4.21
N ASN A 78 -18.35 2.74 -4.36
CA ASN A 78 -19.59 3.47 -4.59
C ASN A 78 -19.88 4.46 -3.46
N LYS A 79 -19.78 4.00 -2.21
CA LYS A 79 -19.93 4.88 -1.05
C LYS A 79 -18.94 6.04 -1.07
N MET A 80 -17.65 5.76 -1.28
CA MET A 80 -16.61 6.79 -1.25
C MET A 80 -16.81 7.87 -2.32
N PHE A 81 -17.13 7.46 -3.56
CA PHE A 81 -17.16 8.39 -4.69
C PHE A 81 -18.53 8.96 -5.00
N ASN A 82 -19.59 8.14 -5.03
CA ASN A 82 -20.92 8.57 -5.44
C ASN A 82 -21.73 9.14 -4.28
N GLU A 83 -21.59 8.60 -3.06
CA GLU A 83 -22.33 9.07 -1.90
C GLU A 83 -21.57 10.15 -1.15
N ASP A 84 -20.31 9.90 -0.78
CA ASP A 84 -19.53 10.77 0.12
C ASP A 84 -18.65 11.79 -0.61
N ARG A 85 -18.52 11.70 -1.95
CA ARG A 85 -17.75 12.60 -2.82
C ARG A 85 -16.31 12.76 -2.32
N ILE A 86 -15.64 11.64 -2.02
CA ILE A 86 -14.32 11.63 -1.37
C ILE A 86 -13.28 12.45 -2.14
N GLU A 87 -13.37 12.52 -3.46
CA GLU A 87 -12.43 13.26 -4.30
C GLU A 87 -12.36 14.73 -3.91
N GLU A 88 -13.51 15.35 -3.63
CA GLU A 88 -13.59 16.75 -3.19
C GLU A 88 -12.97 16.98 -1.81
N LYS A 89 -13.00 15.95 -0.96
CA LYS A 89 -12.40 16.01 0.38
C LYS A 89 -10.88 15.86 0.29
N ILE A 90 -10.40 14.88 -0.49
CA ILE A 90 -8.97 14.56 -0.61
C ILE A 90 -8.18 15.70 -1.24
N VAL A 91 -8.69 16.33 -2.31
CA VAL A 91 -7.99 17.45 -2.96
C VAL A 91 -7.89 18.71 -2.11
N LYS A 92 -8.68 18.80 -1.04
CA LYS A 92 -8.62 19.91 -0.08
C LYS A 92 -7.66 19.66 1.09
N CYS A 93 -7.14 18.45 1.24
CA CYS A 93 -6.19 18.13 2.30
C CYS A 93 -4.84 18.78 2.01
N ASN A 94 -4.28 19.44 3.01
CA ASN A 94 -2.96 20.05 2.94
C ASN A 94 -1.85 19.06 3.29
N THR A 95 -2.16 17.99 4.03
CA THR A 95 -1.20 17.00 4.50
C THR A 95 -1.67 15.56 4.21
N MET A 96 -0.70 14.65 4.15
CA MET A 96 -0.98 13.23 4.04
C MET A 96 -1.76 12.70 5.25
N GLU A 97 -1.53 13.24 6.43
CA GLU A 97 -2.22 12.87 7.66
C GLU A 97 -3.71 13.24 7.63
N GLU A 98 -4.06 14.41 7.12
CA GLU A 98 -5.46 14.81 6.94
C GLU A 98 -6.20 13.83 6.01
N ALA A 99 -5.60 13.50 4.87
CA ALA A 99 -6.17 12.53 3.93
C ALA A 99 -6.27 11.12 4.54
N PHE A 100 -5.25 10.70 5.29
CA PHE A 100 -5.27 9.45 6.04
C PHE A 100 -6.44 9.40 7.02
N ASN A 101 -6.66 10.46 7.78
CA ASN A 101 -7.74 10.56 8.76
C ASN A 101 -9.13 10.47 8.12
N ILE A 102 -9.30 10.95 6.89
CA ILE A 102 -10.52 10.78 6.12
C ILE A 102 -10.67 9.32 5.67
N ILE A 103 -9.65 8.75 5.05
CA ILE A 103 -9.71 7.43 4.41
C ILE A 103 -9.85 6.30 5.43
N LYS A 104 -9.17 6.38 6.57
CA LYS A 104 -9.21 5.32 7.61
C LYS A 104 -10.58 5.13 8.25
N ASN A 105 -11.47 6.11 8.15
CA ASN A 105 -12.82 6.05 8.71
C ASN A 105 -13.81 5.24 7.85
N TYR A 106 -13.40 4.85 6.64
CA TYR A 106 -14.24 4.00 5.80
C TYR A 106 -14.20 2.53 6.24
N PRO A 107 -15.34 1.82 6.15
CA PRO A 107 -15.35 0.38 6.38
C PRO A 107 -14.31 -0.33 5.50
N LEU A 108 -13.84 -1.49 5.93
CA LEU A 108 -12.83 -2.30 5.24
C LEU A 108 -11.42 -1.68 5.18
N ILE A 109 -11.24 -0.43 5.59
CA ILE A 109 -9.96 0.27 5.56
C ILE A 109 -9.42 0.42 6.99
N GLY A 110 -8.37 -0.34 7.31
CA GLY A 110 -7.61 -0.15 8.54
C GLY A 110 -6.43 0.82 8.34
N ASN A 111 -5.77 1.20 9.44
CA ASN A 111 -4.67 2.17 9.42
C ASN A 111 -3.60 1.86 8.37
N PHE A 112 -3.15 0.60 8.27
CA PHE A 112 -2.13 0.23 7.29
C PHE A 112 -2.61 0.44 5.84
N MET A 113 -3.85 0.03 5.53
CA MET A 113 -4.39 0.21 4.18
C MET A 113 -4.61 1.70 3.87
N ALA A 114 -5.11 2.48 4.83
CA ALA A 114 -5.27 3.92 4.67
C ALA A 114 -3.92 4.61 4.37
N TYR A 115 -2.87 4.24 5.11
CA TYR A 115 -1.53 4.78 4.86
C TYR A 115 -1.00 4.41 3.48
N GLN A 116 -1.17 3.16 3.05
CA GLN A 116 -0.80 2.74 1.70
C GLN A 116 -1.58 3.49 0.61
N LEU A 117 -2.88 3.75 0.84
CA LEU A 117 -3.70 4.50 -0.10
C LEU A 117 -3.27 5.96 -0.23
N VAL A 118 -3.02 6.65 0.88
CA VAL A 118 -2.56 8.05 0.81
C VAL A 118 -1.17 8.17 0.19
N THR A 119 -0.30 7.18 0.39
CA THR A 119 1.00 7.11 -0.28
C THR A 119 0.84 6.98 -1.81
N ASP A 120 -0.02 6.06 -2.26
CA ASP A 120 -0.27 5.88 -3.70
C ASP A 120 -0.96 7.12 -4.31
N ILE A 121 -1.87 7.76 -3.58
CA ILE A 121 -2.49 9.03 -4.01
C ILE A 121 -1.42 10.10 -4.14
N ASN A 122 -0.50 10.19 -3.18
CA ASN A 122 0.59 11.16 -3.22
C ASN A 122 1.60 10.90 -4.34
N TYR A 123 1.69 9.69 -4.88
CA TYR A 123 2.51 9.41 -6.07
C TYR A 123 1.89 9.93 -7.38
N SER A 124 0.60 10.28 -7.37
CA SER A 124 -0.08 10.91 -8.49
C SER A 124 0.10 12.43 -8.48
N GLU A 125 -0.37 13.07 -9.55
CA GLU A 125 -0.35 14.54 -9.69
C GLU A 125 -1.58 15.22 -9.06
N ILE A 126 -2.49 14.46 -8.40
CA ILE A 126 -3.69 15.00 -7.76
C ILE A 126 -3.34 15.90 -6.59
N VAL A 127 -2.31 15.53 -5.82
CA VAL A 127 -1.84 16.19 -4.61
C VAL A 127 -0.31 16.21 -4.58
N ASN A 128 0.25 17.02 -3.70
CA ASN A 128 1.70 17.07 -3.51
C ASN A 128 2.03 17.30 -2.03
N TRP A 129 1.69 16.31 -1.21
CA TRP A 129 2.03 16.34 0.22
C TRP A 129 3.49 15.98 0.45
N ARG A 130 4.03 16.45 1.55
CA ARG A 130 5.37 16.05 1.98
C ARG A 130 5.37 14.59 2.43
N GLU A 131 6.39 13.85 1.98
CA GLU A 131 6.53 12.41 2.27
C GLU A 131 7.28 12.13 3.57
N ASP A 132 7.90 13.17 4.15
CA ASP A 132 8.76 13.10 5.34
C ASP A 132 8.07 13.56 6.64
N GLU A 133 6.77 13.87 6.61
CA GLU A 133 6.07 14.37 7.80
C GLU A 133 5.22 13.31 8.50
N PHE A 134 4.66 12.37 7.74
CA PHE A 134 3.69 11.41 8.26
C PHE A 134 4.01 9.97 7.88
N THR A 135 3.90 9.07 8.85
CA THR A 135 4.06 7.62 8.65
C THR A 135 3.19 6.82 9.62
N VAL A 136 2.89 5.60 9.25
CA VAL A 136 2.20 4.61 10.11
C VAL A 136 2.95 3.29 10.06
N ALA A 137 3.36 2.80 11.19
CA ALA A 137 4.04 1.52 11.31
C ALA A 137 3.08 0.35 11.00
N GLY A 138 3.27 -0.28 9.84
CA GLY A 138 2.50 -1.46 9.46
C GLY A 138 2.83 -2.70 10.29
N PRO A 139 1.99 -3.75 10.26
CA PRO A 139 2.19 -4.94 11.07
C PRO A 139 3.52 -5.67 10.85
N GLY A 140 4.09 -5.56 9.64
CA GLY A 140 5.43 -6.07 9.32
C GLY A 140 6.53 -5.22 9.94
N SER A 141 6.41 -3.91 9.79
CA SER A 141 7.32 -2.93 10.35
C SER A 141 7.40 -3.01 11.86
N LEU A 142 6.26 -3.11 12.56
CA LEU A 142 6.22 -3.33 14.02
C LEU A 142 7.07 -4.52 14.46
N ARG A 143 7.01 -5.64 13.73
CA ARG A 143 7.82 -6.84 14.04
C ARG A 143 9.29 -6.63 13.69
N GLY A 144 9.60 -5.91 12.62
CA GLY A 144 10.97 -5.57 12.25
C GLY A 144 11.62 -4.67 13.27
N ILE A 145 10.96 -3.58 13.66
CA ILE A 145 11.43 -2.67 14.72
C ILE A 145 11.73 -3.44 16.01
N LYS A 146 10.80 -4.31 16.43
CA LYS A 146 11.00 -5.13 17.64
C LYS A 146 12.21 -6.07 17.57
N LYS A 147 12.66 -6.45 16.38
CA LYS A 147 13.86 -7.25 16.16
C LYS A 147 15.15 -6.45 16.14
N CYS A 148 15.08 -5.18 15.75
CA CYS A 148 16.25 -4.30 15.66
C CYS A 148 16.59 -3.61 16.96
N PHE A 149 15.58 -3.26 17.75
CA PHE A 149 15.74 -2.44 18.94
C PHE A 149 15.40 -3.25 20.20
N ILE A 150 16.40 -3.45 21.04
CA ILE A 150 16.25 -4.11 22.35
C ILE A 150 15.44 -3.21 23.29
N ASP A 151 15.78 -1.92 23.29
CA ASP A 151 15.07 -0.88 24.00
C ASP A 151 14.90 0.32 23.06
N LYS A 152 13.73 0.88 23.02
CA LYS A 152 13.40 2.07 22.26
C LYS A 152 13.07 3.28 23.14
N GLY A 153 13.23 3.14 24.45
CA GLY A 153 12.87 4.17 25.41
C GLY A 153 11.41 4.60 25.28
N LYS A 154 11.17 5.89 25.20
CA LYS A 154 9.84 6.48 25.03
C LYS A 154 9.41 6.66 23.58
N MET A 155 10.23 6.27 22.60
CA MET A 155 9.94 6.46 21.19
C MET A 155 8.76 5.57 20.75
N SER A 156 7.82 6.13 20.01
CA SER A 156 6.82 5.37 19.27
C SER A 156 7.48 4.57 18.14
N ASN A 157 6.76 3.68 17.48
CA ASN A 157 7.31 2.99 16.31
C ASN A 157 7.46 3.94 15.12
N GLU A 158 6.59 4.91 15.03
CA GLU A 158 6.63 5.99 14.04
C GLU A 158 7.85 6.89 14.27
N ASP A 159 8.21 7.21 15.53
CA ASP A 159 9.41 7.97 15.85
C ASP A 159 10.69 7.21 15.44
N ILE A 160 10.72 5.89 15.59
CA ILE A 160 11.85 5.08 15.10
C ILE A 160 11.95 5.14 13.57
N ILE A 161 10.84 5.08 12.85
CA ILE A 161 10.85 5.21 11.40
C ILE A 161 11.37 6.59 10.99
N LYS A 162 10.95 7.65 11.68
CA LYS A 162 11.44 9.02 11.46
C LYS A 162 12.94 9.14 11.79
N TYR A 163 13.38 8.58 12.90
CA TYR A 163 14.79 8.52 13.26
C TYR A 163 15.65 7.88 12.16
N MET A 164 15.20 6.73 11.59
CA MET A 164 15.91 6.09 10.50
C MET A 164 15.95 6.95 9.22
N TYR A 165 14.86 7.67 8.94
CA TYR A 165 14.82 8.63 7.85
C TYR A 165 15.81 9.78 8.05
N GLU A 166 15.85 10.38 9.22
CA GLU A 166 16.68 11.53 9.54
C GLU A 166 18.18 11.21 9.56
N HIS A 167 18.56 10.01 10.02
CA HIS A 167 19.95 9.59 10.20
C HIS A 167 20.48 8.66 9.08
N GLN A 168 19.73 8.45 7.99
CA GLN A 168 20.11 7.51 6.96
C GLN A 168 21.50 7.74 6.37
N ASP A 169 21.90 8.99 6.15
CA ASP A 169 23.20 9.33 5.55
C ASP A 169 24.36 9.09 6.50
N GLU A 170 24.16 9.44 7.76
CA GLU A 170 25.14 9.21 8.82
C GLU A 170 25.38 7.71 9.01
N GLU A 171 24.31 6.92 9.02
CA GLU A 171 24.37 5.47 9.19
C GLU A 171 24.99 4.76 7.98
N PHE A 172 24.65 5.14 6.76
CA PHE A 172 25.30 4.60 5.57
C PHE A 172 26.80 4.88 5.59
N LYS A 173 27.20 6.11 5.94
CA LYS A 173 28.62 6.49 6.09
C LYS A 173 29.31 5.70 7.20
N ARG A 174 28.69 5.62 8.40
CA ARG A 174 29.21 4.88 9.55
C ARG A 174 29.46 3.40 9.25
N LEU A 175 28.56 2.79 8.47
CA LEU A 175 28.64 1.39 8.07
C LEU A 175 29.46 1.17 6.79
N ASN A 176 30.05 2.22 6.21
CA ASN A 176 30.77 2.19 4.93
C ASN A 176 29.95 1.54 3.81
N LEU A 177 28.67 1.88 3.73
CA LEU A 177 27.75 1.36 2.70
C LEU A 177 27.60 2.39 1.57
N ASP A 178 27.92 1.96 0.34
CA ASP A 178 27.64 2.72 -0.88
C ASP A 178 26.18 2.45 -1.33
N PHE A 179 25.24 3.09 -0.64
CA PHE A 179 23.82 2.91 -0.94
C PHE A 179 23.43 3.67 -2.22
N LYS A 180 22.99 2.93 -3.23
CA LYS A 180 22.54 3.49 -4.51
C LYS A 180 21.10 3.99 -4.39
N ARG A 181 20.93 5.31 -4.48
CA ARG A 181 19.62 5.96 -4.45
C ARG A 181 18.97 5.99 -5.82
N ILE A 182 17.65 5.96 -5.84
CA ILE A 182 16.88 6.13 -7.08
C ILE A 182 16.80 7.63 -7.37
N GLY A 183 17.40 8.07 -8.47
CA GLY A 183 17.41 9.49 -8.87
C GLY A 183 17.97 10.45 -7.82
N ASN A 184 18.95 10.01 -7.02
CA ASN A 184 19.51 10.75 -5.88
C ASN A 184 18.50 11.10 -4.78
N ARG A 185 17.27 10.60 -4.84
CA ARG A 185 16.22 10.82 -3.86
C ARG A 185 16.56 10.09 -2.56
N PRO A 186 16.55 10.74 -1.38
CA PRO A 186 16.72 10.04 -0.12
C PRO A 186 15.57 9.07 0.12
N LEU A 187 15.81 8.03 0.93
CA LEU A 187 14.73 7.18 1.42
C LEU A 187 13.69 8.05 2.13
N GLN A 188 12.42 7.80 1.86
CA GLN A 188 11.32 8.48 2.53
C GLN A 188 10.80 7.65 3.70
N LEU A 189 9.87 8.20 4.49
CA LEU A 189 9.31 7.49 5.64
C LEU A 189 8.65 6.16 5.25
N ILE A 190 8.01 6.10 4.08
CA ILE A 190 7.43 4.85 3.56
C ILE A 190 8.51 3.81 3.23
N ASP A 191 9.66 4.23 2.72
CA ASP A 191 10.78 3.35 2.40
C ASP A 191 11.36 2.77 3.70
N CYS A 192 11.62 3.60 4.71
CA CYS A 192 12.08 3.17 6.02
C CYS A 192 11.09 2.20 6.69
N GLN A 193 9.78 2.51 6.62
CA GLN A 193 8.73 1.62 7.10
C GLN A 193 8.76 0.26 6.39
N ASN A 194 8.95 0.25 5.07
CA ASN A 194 9.01 -0.97 4.27
C ASN A 194 10.27 -1.77 4.55
N ILE A 195 11.43 -1.13 4.77
CA ILE A 195 12.68 -1.80 5.15
C ILE A 195 12.48 -2.65 6.42
N PHE A 196 11.84 -2.12 7.45
CA PHE A 196 11.53 -2.91 8.64
C PHE A 196 10.60 -4.10 8.34
N CYS A 197 9.64 -3.94 7.44
CA CYS A 197 8.77 -5.02 7.02
C CYS A 197 9.53 -6.13 6.28
N GLU A 198 10.44 -5.77 5.39
CA GLU A 198 11.28 -6.71 4.65
C GLU A 198 12.32 -7.37 5.57
N LEU A 199 12.89 -6.62 6.51
CA LEU A 199 13.77 -7.16 7.53
C LEU A 199 13.07 -8.24 8.38
N ASP A 200 11.82 -8.01 8.81
CA ASP A 200 11.04 -9.04 9.51
C ASP A 200 10.93 -10.33 8.68
N LYS A 201 10.71 -10.21 7.37
CA LYS A 201 10.64 -11.36 6.46
C LYS A 201 11.99 -12.05 6.31
N TYR A 202 13.06 -11.28 6.14
CA TYR A 202 14.42 -11.80 6.06
C TYR A 202 14.81 -12.58 7.32
N CYS A 203 14.63 -11.99 8.50
CA CYS A 203 14.96 -12.62 9.77
C CYS A 203 14.20 -13.93 9.99
N ARG A 204 12.96 -14.06 9.52
CA ARG A 204 12.21 -15.32 9.63
C ARG A 204 12.87 -16.49 8.88
N GLN A 205 13.73 -16.24 7.92
CA GLN A 205 14.44 -17.25 7.15
C GLN A 205 15.91 -17.35 7.55
N ALA A 206 16.60 -16.23 7.70
CA ALA A 206 18.04 -16.18 7.93
C ALA A 206 18.41 -16.31 9.41
N ILE A 207 17.53 -15.86 10.31
CA ILE A 207 17.80 -15.83 11.75
C ILE A 207 16.56 -16.36 12.51
N PRO A 208 16.27 -17.68 12.44
CA PRO A 208 15.05 -18.27 13.02
C PRO A 208 14.90 -18.09 14.53
N ASP A 209 16.01 -17.87 15.24
CA ASP A 209 16.04 -17.64 16.68
C ASP A 209 15.45 -16.27 17.08
N LEU A 210 15.44 -15.30 16.15
CA LEU A 210 14.70 -14.05 16.34
C LEU A 210 13.20 -14.30 16.15
N LYS A 211 12.56 -14.83 17.21
CA LYS A 211 11.16 -15.22 17.20
C LYS A 211 10.21 -14.07 16.90
N SER A 212 9.18 -14.36 16.14
CA SER A 212 8.04 -13.48 15.93
C SER A 212 6.75 -14.31 15.97
N ASN A 213 5.61 -13.65 16.19
CA ASN A 213 4.29 -14.30 16.17
C ASN A 213 3.88 -14.79 14.75
N ARG A 214 4.73 -14.60 13.76
CA ARG A 214 4.52 -15.03 12.37
C ARG A 214 5.75 -15.74 11.84
N ILE A 215 5.62 -17.02 11.55
CA ILE A 215 6.71 -17.87 11.05
C ILE A 215 6.64 -18.01 9.52
N LYS A 216 5.42 -18.13 8.96
CA LYS A 216 5.24 -18.41 7.53
C LYS A 216 5.53 -17.19 6.64
N ILE A 217 6.23 -17.42 5.52
CA ILE A 217 6.29 -16.51 4.38
C ILE A 217 5.12 -16.82 3.45
N LYS A 218 4.38 -15.78 3.04
CA LYS A 218 3.17 -15.94 2.23
C LYS A 218 3.42 -16.50 0.84
N LYS A 219 4.56 -16.14 0.24
CA LYS A 219 4.92 -16.55 -1.11
C LYS A 219 6.41 -16.85 -1.16
N ARG A 220 6.77 -17.99 -1.73
CA ARG A 220 8.17 -18.29 -2.04
C ARG A 220 8.58 -17.49 -3.28
N TYR A 221 9.81 -17.00 -3.29
CA TYR A 221 10.38 -16.37 -4.46
C TYR A 221 10.50 -17.41 -5.58
N SER A 222 10.03 -17.05 -6.75
CA SER A 222 10.23 -17.80 -7.98
C SER A 222 10.92 -16.87 -8.97
N PRO A 223 12.19 -17.13 -9.32
CA PRO A 223 12.92 -16.25 -10.23
C PRO A 223 12.25 -16.26 -11.61
N LYS A 224 12.08 -15.08 -12.17
CA LYS A 224 11.67 -14.89 -13.56
C LYS A 224 12.87 -14.39 -14.36
N LYS A 225 13.00 -14.84 -15.60
CA LYS A 225 14.06 -14.38 -16.51
C LYS A 225 13.72 -13.07 -17.23
N GLU A 226 12.54 -12.53 -16.96
CA GLU A 226 12.08 -11.28 -17.57
C GLU A 226 12.83 -10.08 -17.01
N LYS A 227 13.16 -9.12 -17.88
CA LYS A 227 13.73 -7.84 -17.47
C LYS A 227 12.70 -7.07 -16.64
N ILE A 228 13.13 -6.54 -15.51
CA ILE A 228 12.26 -5.67 -14.70
C ILE A 228 12.16 -4.32 -15.39
N ASN A 229 10.94 -3.91 -15.72
CA ASN A 229 10.65 -2.56 -16.16
C ASN A 229 10.35 -1.71 -14.93
N TYR A 230 11.22 -0.75 -14.65
CA TYR A 230 11.02 0.20 -13.56
C TYR A 230 10.10 1.31 -14.03
N ILE A 231 9.02 1.56 -13.28
CA ILE A 231 8.08 2.66 -13.49
C ILE A 231 8.10 3.51 -12.21
N TYR A 232 8.41 4.78 -12.36
CA TYR A 232 8.46 5.72 -11.26
C TYR A 232 7.34 6.76 -11.38
N PRO A 233 6.89 7.36 -10.28
CA PRO A 233 5.98 8.49 -10.32
C PRO A 233 6.57 9.62 -11.18
N THR A 234 5.77 10.17 -12.10
CA THR A 234 6.22 11.23 -13.03
C THR A 234 6.75 12.45 -12.29
N LYS A 235 6.17 12.79 -11.13
CA LYS A 235 6.62 13.90 -10.30
C LYS A 235 8.01 13.71 -9.67
N TRP A 236 8.57 12.51 -9.66
CA TRP A 236 9.94 12.29 -9.19
C TRP A 236 10.99 12.74 -10.20
N LYS A 237 10.63 12.94 -11.47
CA LYS A 237 11.51 13.43 -12.55
C LYS A 237 12.79 12.60 -12.69
N ILE A 238 12.67 11.25 -12.63
CA ILE A 238 13.75 10.28 -12.75
C ILE A 238 13.72 9.64 -14.14
#